data_45f1a51381203164919a09288da6f94f
#
_entry.id   45f1a51381203164919a09288da6f94f
#
_cell.length_a   1.000
_cell.length_b   1.000
_cell.length_c   1.000
_cell.angle_alpha   90.00
_cell.angle_beta   90.00
_cell.angle_gamma   90.00
#
_symmetry.space_group_name_H-M   'P 1'
#
loop_
_entity.id
_entity.type
_entity.pdbx_description
1 polymer ?
#
loop_
_entity_poly.entity_id
_entity_poly.type
_entity_poly.pdbx_seq_one_letter_code
_entity_poly.pdbx_strand_id
1 'polypeptide(L)'
;MATKPNNNTKCGHGAFSKDSRIQDTVGFVIHSILLVPYYSWQRSHAVHHRFTNHLELGETHVPEIWTPETNKGSSIARRQGLIKVFGEEVGLKLWGSSQAVLHLVFGWPAYLLIGATGGPGRGGTNHFLPDPTSPVSDEFPKSELFPGQWKSKVLQSDIGIAAVVSGLLTWGFCNGFGQVMAIYGGPYIIINAWLVLYTWLQHTNTDVPHFTDEDHSYVKGALHTIDRPYDELDPWGAIDFLHHKIGTTHVAHHFDCTIPHYHAEK
;
A
#
# COMPACT_ATOMS: atom_id res chain seq x y z
N MET A 1 -30.64 -5.93 11.16
CA MET A 1 -30.86 -5.39 9.80
C MET A 1 -29.48 -5.19 9.18
N ALA A 2 -29.08 -6.09 8.27
CA ALA A 2 -27.80 -5.97 7.59
C ALA A 2 -27.92 -4.84 6.56
N THR A 3 -27.26 -3.72 6.81
CA THR A 3 -27.11 -2.65 5.82
C THR A 3 -26.31 -3.21 4.64
N LYS A 4 -26.90 -3.14 3.44
CA LYS A 4 -26.20 -3.46 2.19
C LYS A 4 -24.88 -2.69 2.17
N PRO A 5 -23.75 -3.33 1.83
CA PRO A 5 -22.52 -2.60 1.66
C PRO A 5 -22.73 -1.57 0.55
N ASN A 6 -22.60 -0.32 0.90
CA ASN A 6 -22.70 0.78 -0.05
C ASN A 6 -21.48 0.68 -0.98
N ASN A 7 -21.70 0.29 -2.24
CA ASN A 7 -20.68 0.03 -3.26
C ASN A 7 -20.01 1.31 -3.81
N ASN A 8 -19.81 2.32 -2.98
CA ASN A 8 -19.28 3.62 -3.39
C ASN A 8 -17.82 3.80 -2.98
N THR A 9 -16.94 3.00 -3.55
CA THR A 9 -15.51 3.29 -3.54
C THR A 9 -15.17 4.15 -4.77
N LYS A 10 -14.91 5.41 -4.59
CA LYS A 10 -14.78 6.44 -5.62
C LYS A 10 -13.32 6.83 -5.84
N CYS A 11 -12.77 6.77 -7.06
CA CYS A 11 -11.35 6.89 -7.43
C CYS A 11 -10.40 6.34 -6.36
N GLY A 12 -10.63 5.11 -5.99
CA GLY A 12 -10.11 4.56 -4.76
C GLY A 12 -11.00 4.85 -3.55
N HIS A 13 -11.49 6.07 -3.31
CA HIS A 13 -12.19 6.46 -2.09
C HIS A 13 -13.55 7.13 -2.27
N GLY A 14 -13.92 7.47 -3.45
CA GLY A 14 -15.20 8.09 -3.60
C GLY A 14 -15.30 9.59 -3.55
N ALA A 15 -14.18 10.27 -3.50
CA ALA A 15 -14.15 11.72 -3.35
C ALA A 15 -14.13 12.51 -4.67
N PHE A 16 -13.86 11.86 -5.82
CA PHE A 16 -13.65 12.58 -7.08
C PHE A 16 -14.94 12.98 -7.80
N SER A 17 -15.91 12.07 -7.93
CA SER A 17 -17.16 12.36 -8.66
C SER A 17 -18.35 11.62 -8.06
N LYS A 18 -19.54 12.23 -8.10
CA LYS A 18 -20.81 11.56 -7.75
C LYS A 18 -21.22 10.50 -8.79
N ASP A 19 -20.74 10.64 -10.04
CA ASP A 19 -20.93 9.65 -11.09
C ASP A 19 -19.79 8.62 -11.05
N SER A 20 -20.12 7.38 -10.70
CA SER A 20 -19.17 6.28 -10.61
C SER A 20 -18.48 5.97 -11.94
N ARG A 21 -19.15 6.21 -13.09
CA ARG A 21 -18.56 5.94 -14.41
C ARG A 21 -17.45 6.92 -14.73
N ILE A 22 -17.67 8.21 -14.47
CA ILE A 22 -16.63 9.24 -14.64
C ILE A 22 -15.42 8.90 -13.77
N GLN A 23 -15.70 8.55 -12.54
CA GLN A 23 -14.71 8.24 -11.56
C GLN A 23 -13.89 6.99 -11.89
N ASP A 24 -14.55 5.89 -12.23
CA ASP A 24 -13.87 4.66 -12.61
C ASP A 24 -13.07 4.85 -13.91
N THR A 25 -13.59 5.64 -14.87
CA THR A 25 -12.87 5.93 -16.12
C THR A 25 -11.60 6.74 -15.84
N VAL A 26 -11.71 7.84 -15.09
CA VAL A 26 -10.56 8.68 -14.76
C VAL A 26 -9.55 7.90 -13.92
N GLY A 27 -10.04 7.18 -12.89
CA GLY A 27 -9.20 6.34 -12.04
C GLY A 27 -8.46 5.27 -12.85
N PHE A 28 -9.17 4.55 -13.72
CA PHE A 28 -8.57 3.53 -14.58
C PHE A 28 -7.46 4.08 -15.48
N VAL A 29 -7.71 5.22 -16.16
CA VAL A 29 -6.70 5.82 -17.05
C VAL A 29 -5.48 6.28 -16.29
N ILE A 30 -5.67 7.06 -15.20
CA ILE A 30 -4.54 7.61 -14.44
C ILE A 30 -3.73 6.48 -13.77
N HIS A 31 -4.39 5.52 -13.16
CA HIS A 31 -3.70 4.41 -12.50
C HIS A 31 -2.97 3.52 -13.53
N SER A 32 -3.57 3.26 -14.70
CA SER A 32 -2.87 2.52 -15.76
C SER A 32 -1.60 3.22 -16.22
N ILE A 33 -1.64 4.56 -16.40
CA ILE A 33 -0.44 5.35 -16.74
C ILE A 33 0.63 5.22 -15.64
N LEU A 34 0.25 5.08 -14.38
CA LEU A 34 1.15 4.87 -13.25
C LEU A 34 1.52 3.40 -13.03
N LEU A 35 1.15 2.49 -13.93
CA LEU A 35 1.33 1.03 -13.82
C LEU A 35 0.74 0.45 -12.53
N VAL A 36 -0.36 1.02 -12.07
CA VAL A 36 -1.14 0.55 -10.93
C VAL A 36 -2.43 -0.10 -11.44
N PRO A 37 -2.70 -1.38 -11.13
CA PRO A 37 -3.93 -2.04 -11.56
C PRO A 37 -5.13 -1.47 -10.79
N TYR A 38 -5.87 -0.55 -11.41
CA TYR A 38 -6.87 0.31 -10.77
C TYR A 38 -7.89 -0.42 -9.90
N TYR A 39 -8.60 -1.40 -10.47
CA TYR A 39 -9.65 -2.09 -9.72
C TYR A 39 -9.10 -3.01 -8.64
N SER A 40 -7.93 -3.60 -8.88
CA SER A 40 -7.25 -4.40 -7.87
C SER A 40 -6.84 -3.53 -6.69
N TRP A 41 -6.20 -2.41 -6.97
CA TRP A 41 -5.81 -1.45 -5.94
C TRP A 41 -7.04 -0.84 -5.23
N GLN A 42 -8.09 -0.46 -5.96
CA GLN A 42 -9.34 0.03 -5.37
C GLN A 42 -9.92 -0.95 -4.35
N ARG A 43 -9.87 -2.24 -4.66
CA ARG A 43 -10.37 -3.28 -3.76
C ARG A 43 -9.45 -3.51 -2.56
N SER A 44 -8.15 -3.70 -2.79
CA SER A 44 -7.19 -3.95 -1.72
C SER A 44 -7.14 -2.77 -0.75
N HIS A 45 -7.18 -1.54 -1.28
CA HIS A 45 -7.17 -0.33 -0.47
C HIS A 45 -8.45 -0.15 0.36
N ALA A 46 -9.62 -0.51 -0.18
CA ALA A 46 -10.86 -0.55 0.61
C ALA A 46 -10.80 -1.60 1.73
N VAL A 47 -10.12 -2.72 1.50
CA VAL A 47 -9.87 -3.74 2.53
C VAL A 47 -8.87 -3.25 3.55
N HIS A 48 -7.83 -2.53 3.12
CA HIS A 48 -6.87 -1.88 3.99
C HIS A 48 -7.55 -0.93 4.97
N HIS A 49 -8.41 -0.02 4.51
CA HIS A 49 -9.19 0.85 5.40
C HIS A 49 -10.06 0.08 6.39
N ARG A 50 -10.68 -1.01 5.93
CA ARG A 50 -11.58 -1.79 6.78
C ARG A 50 -10.86 -2.55 7.89
N PHE A 51 -9.66 -3.05 7.60
CA PHE A 51 -8.89 -3.92 8.49
C PHE A 51 -7.54 -3.30 8.87
N THR A 52 -7.46 -1.98 8.90
CA THR A 52 -6.27 -1.27 9.38
C THR A 52 -5.95 -1.71 10.81
N ASN A 53 -4.68 -2.01 11.07
CA ASN A 53 -4.16 -2.49 12.37
C ASN A 53 -4.76 -3.83 12.86
N HIS A 54 -5.32 -4.64 11.96
CA HIS A 54 -5.78 -5.99 12.28
C HIS A 54 -4.64 -7.00 12.05
N LEU A 55 -4.29 -7.79 13.05
CA LEU A 55 -3.15 -8.73 12.99
C LEU A 55 -3.29 -9.82 11.93
N GLU A 56 -4.50 -10.31 11.70
CA GLU A 56 -4.73 -11.46 10.82
C GLU A 56 -5.23 -11.03 9.43
N LEU A 57 -6.19 -10.11 9.39
CA LEU A 57 -6.89 -9.68 8.18
C LEU A 57 -6.39 -8.35 7.63
N GLY A 58 -5.39 -7.73 8.26
CA GLY A 58 -4.74 -6.54 7.74
C GLY A 58 -4.23 -6.78 6.32
N GLU A 59 -4.47 -5.83 5.43
CA GLU A 59 -4.12 -5.97 4.01
C GLU A 59 -2.64 -5.63 3.78
N THR A 60 -2.10 -4.70 4.55
CA THR A 60 -0.69 -4.29 4.51
C THR A 60 -0.26 -3.70 5.86
N HIS A 61 1.03 -3.51 6.06
CA HIS A 61 1.67 -2.98 7.28
C HIS A 61 1.39 -3.79 8.54
N VAL A 62 1.09 -5.08 8.41
CA VAL A 62 0.96 -5.99 9.54
C VAL A 62 2.35 -6.35 10.05
N PRO A 63 2.64 -6.16 11.35
CA PRO A 63 3.94 -6.47 11.90
C PRO A 63 4.19 -7.98 11.92
N GLU A 64 5.45 -8.36 11.71
CA GLU A 64 5.88 -9.76 11.86
C GLU A 64 5.79 -10.14 13.34
N ILE A 65 5.00 -11.15 13.66
CA ILE A 65 4.90 -11.68 15.03
C ILE A 65 6.13 -12.55 15.29
N TRP A 66 6.88 -12.19 16.34
CA TRP A 66 8.03 -12.97 16.73
C TRP A 66 7.60 -14.25 17.45
N THR A 67 8.02 -15.39 16.93
CA THR A 67 7.96 -16.68 17.61
C THR A 67 9.34 -17.37 17.54
N PRO A 68 9.69 -18.31 18.44
CA PRO A 68 10.96 -19.06 18.35
C PRO A 68 11.13 -19.76 16.99
N GLU A 69 10.04 -20.20 16.37
CA GLU A 69 10.03 -20.88 15.06
C GLU A 69 10.30 -19.89 13.91
N THR A 70 9.76 -18.69 13.96
CA THR A 70 9.95 -17.66 12.92
C THR A 70 11.31 -16.99 12.99
N ASN A 71 12.08 -17.20 14.07
CA ASN A 71 13.36 -16.53 14.27
C ASN A 71 14.46 -17.00 13.31
N LYS A 72 14.36 -18.20 12.72
CA LYS A 72 15.35 -18.71 11.77
C LYS A 72 15.17 -18.07 10.40
N GLY A 73 16.09 -17.18 10.02
CA GLY A 73 16.06 -16.46 8.75
C GLY A 73 15.18 -15.20 8.74
N SER A 74 14.59 -14.87 9.88
CA SER A 74 13.80 -13.67 10.09
C SER A 74 14.60 -12.37 9.94
N SER A 75 13.90 -11.27 9.81
CA SER A 75 14.47 -9.92 9.85
C SER A 75 15.30 -9.70 11.12
N ILE A 76 14.87 -10.27 12.25
CA ILE A 76 15.55 -10.22 13.55
C ILE A 76 16.91 -10.89 13.48
N ALA A 77 17.01 -12.10 12.94
CA ALA A 77 18.28 -12.83 12.85
C ALA A 77 19.30 -12.08 11.96
N ARG A 78 18.86 -11.49 10.86
CA ARG A 78 19.70 -10.66 9.98
C ARG A 78 20.20 -9.40 10.67
N ARG A 79 19.31 -8.69 11.39
CA ARG A 79 19.67 -7.53 12.23
C ARG A 79 20.73 -7.91 13.28
N GLN A 80 20.51 -8.99 14.03
CA GLN A 80 21.45 -9.48 15.04
C GLN A 80 22.80 -9.87 14.42
N GLY A 81 22.80 -10.45 13.23
CA GLY A 81 24.02 -10.77 12.47
C GLY A 81 24.85 -9.53 12.18
N LEU A 82 24.24 -8.44 11.72
CA LEU A 82 24.91 -7.16 11.48
C LEU A 82 25.46 -6.56 12.78
N ILE A 83 24.68 -6.57 13.86
CA ILE A 83 25.13 -6.08 15.17
C ILE A 83 26.34 -6.89 15.67
N LYS A 84 26.32 -8.21 15.51
CA LYS A 84 27.42 -9.08 15.93
C LYS A 84 28.72 -8.80 15.17
N VAL A 85 28.63 -8.47 13.88
CA VAL A 85 29.80 -8.24 13.01
C VAL A 85 30.34 -6.80 13.16
N PHE A 86 29.47 -5.81 13.19
CA PHE A 86 29.86 -4.39 13.08
C PHE A 86 29.69 -3.59 14.39
N GLY A 87 29.23 -4.24 15.47
CA GLY A 87 28.84 -3.56 16.70
C GLY A 87 27.42 -2.96 16.63
N GLU A 88 26.88 -2.57 17.78
CA GLU A 88 25.47 -2.17 17.88
C GLU A 88 25.15 -0.94 17.04
N GLU A 89 25.92 0.14 17.19
CA GLU A 89 25.63 1.41 16.48
C GLU A 89 25.71 1.27 14.96
N VAL A 90 26.81 0.71 14.46
CA VAL A 90 27.03 0.56 13.01
C VAL A 90 26.08 -0.50 12.45
N GLY A 91 25.89 -1.62 13.16
CA GLY A 91 24.99 -2.68 12.75
C GLY A 91 23.52 -2.20 12.62
N LEU A 92 23.05 -1.38 13.57
CA LEU A 92 21.70 -0.79 13.50
C LEU A 92 21.56 0.22 12.36
N LYS A 93 22.56 1.07 12.13
CA LYS A 93 22.55 2.02 10.99
C LYS A 93 22.54 1.29 9.65
N LEU A 94 23.38 0.27 9.48
CA LEU A 94 23.39 -0.55 8.27
C LEU A 94 22.06 -1.28 8.05
N TRP A 95 21.50 -1.84 9.10
CA TRP A 95 20.20 -2.48 9.06
C TRP A 95 19.11 -1.48 8.64
N GLY A 96 18.97 -0.36 9.33
CA GLY A 96 17.97 0.67 9.05
C GLY A 96 18.09 1.21 7.63
N SER A 97 19.30 1.55 7.19
CA SER A 97 19.54 2.04 5.82
C SER A 97 19.18 0.99 4.76
N SER A 98 19.55 -0.28 4.99
CA SER A 98 19.21 -1.37 4.07
C SER A 98 17.69 -1.58 3.97
N GLN A 99 16.98 -1.53 5.11
CA GLN A 99 15.52 -1.62 5.12
C GLN A 99 14.88 -0.43 4.39
N ALA A 100 15.35 0.79 4.64
CA ALA A 100 14.84 1.97 3.95
C ALA A 100 14.99 1.85 2.42
N VAL A 101 16.17 1.49 1.94
CA VAL A 101 16.42 1.28 0.51
C VAL A 101 15.53 0.18 -0.07
N LEU A 102 15.45 -0.97 0.60
CA LEU A 102 14.62 -2.09 0.15
C LEU A 102 13.13 -1.72 0.07
N HIS A 103 12.61 -1.02 1.07
CA HIS A 103 11.21 -0.60 1.08
C HIS A 103 10.92 0.46 0.01
N LEU A 104 11.77 1.48 -0.11
CA LEU A 104 11.54 2.56 -1.07
C LEU A 104 11.70 2.12 -2.53
N VAL A 105 12.59 1.17 -2.82
CA VAL A 105 12.83 0.69 -4.19
C VAL A 105 11.92 -0.48 -4.56
N PHE A 106 11.74 -1.43 -3.65
CA PHE A 106 11.05 -2.71 -3.93
C PHE A 106 9.72 -2.87 -3.21
N GLY A 107 9.38 -2.02 -2.24
CA GLY A 107 8.17 -2.14 -1.43
C GLY A 107 6.91 -2.16 -2.28
N TRP A 108 6.77 -1.22 -3.21
CA TRP A 108 5.61 -1.16 -4.08
C TRP A 108 5.47 -2.36 -5.04
N PRO A 109 6.49 -2.76 -5.81
CA PRO A 109 6.44 -4.00 -6.57
C PRO A 109 6.16 -5.25 -5.72
N ALA A 110 6.76 -5.37 -4.55
CA ALA A 110 6.53 -6.49 -3.65
C ALA A 110 5.09 -6.52 -3.13
N TYR A 111 4.51 -5.36 -2.80
CA TYR A 111 3.10 -5.26 -2.45
C TYR A 111 2.20 -5.72 -3.59
N LEU A 112 2.40 -5.24 -4.81
CA LEU A 112 1.56 -5.59 -5.95
C LEU A 112 1.69 -7.06 -6.37
N LEU A 113 2.88 -7.65 -6.29
CA LEU A 113 3.15 -8.98 -6.81
C LEU A 113 2.95 -10.12 -5.81
N ILE A 114 3.21 -9.87 -4.52
CA ILE A 114 3.18 -10.92 -3.50
C ILE A 114 2.42 -10.52 -2.23
N GLY A 115 1.77 -9.34 -2.19
CA GLY A 115 1.06 -8.88 -1.00
C GLY A 115 1.98 -8.72 0.21
N ALA A 116 3.20 -8.20 -0.01
CA ALA A 116 4.17 -8.02 1.06
C ALA A 116 3.59 -7.21 2.22
N THR A 117 3.88 -7.62 3.46
CA THR A 117 3.39 -7.01 4.71
C THR A 117 1.90 -7.20 5.02
N GLY A 118 1.17 -8.02 4.26
CA GLY A 118 -0.19 -8.43 4.62
C GLY A 118 -0.22 -9.44 5.77
N GLY A 119 -1.34 -9.48 6.48
CA GLY A 119 -1.56 -10.44 7.56
C GLY A 119 -1.72 -11.89 7.05
N PRO A 120 -1.54 -12.89 7.93
CA PRO A 120 -1.55 -14.30 7.56
C PRO A 120 -2.88 -14.76 6.92
N GLY A 121 -4.01 -14.17 7.29
CA GLY A 121 -5.31 -14.45 6.68
C GLY A 121 -5.46 -13.99 5.22
N ARG A 122 -4.53 -13.18 4.70
CA ARG A 122 -4.50 -12.75 3.28
C ARG A 122 -3.62 -13.64 2.42
N GLY A 123 -2.58 -14.25 2.99
CA GLY A 123 -1.58 -14.99 2.23
C GLY A 123 -0.81 -14.11 1.26
N GLY A 124 -0.14 -14.74 0.29
CA GLY A 124 0.51 -14.02 -0.80
C GLY A 124 -0.52 -13.57 -1.83
N THR A 125 -0.87 -12.29 -1.82
CA THR A 125 -1.84 -11.71 -2.75
C THR A 125 -1.14 -11.10 -3.95
N ASN A 126 -1.62 -11.40 -5.16
CA ASN A 126 -1.13 -10.81 -6.40
C ASN A 126 -2.22 -9.91 -7.01
N HIS A 127 -1.90 -8.64 -7.25
CA HIS A 127 -2.86 -7.67 -7.78
C HIS A 127 -3.14 -7.80 -9.28
N PHE A 128 -2.35 -8.62 -9.99
CA PHE A 128 -2.52 -8.93 -11.41
C PHE A 128 -3.16 -10.31 -11.63
N LEU A 129 -3.20 -11.16 -10.59
CA LEU A 129 -3.80 -12.47 -10.68
C LEU A 129 -4.98 -12.56 -9.72
N PRO A 130 -6.17 -12.94 -10.21
CA PRO A 130 -7.39 -12.94 -9.39
C PRO A 130 -7.44 -14.05 -8.32
N ASP A 131 -6.52 -14.99 -8.35
CA ASP A 131 -6.46 -16.10 -7.41
C ASP A 131 -5.21 -15.98 -6.51
N PRO A 132 -5.33 -16.31 -5.20
CA PRO A 132 -4.19 -16.25 -4.29
C PRO A 132 -3.12 -17.26 -4.70
N THR A 133 -1.88 -16.79 -4.76
CA THR A 133 -0.73 -17.60 -5.21
C THR A 133 -0.08 -18.44 -4.12
N SER A 134 -0.42 -18.22 -2.85
CA SER A 134 0.13 -18.98 -1.71
C SER A 134 -0.92 -19.82 -1.01
N PRO A 135 -0.57 -21.06 -0.61
CA PRO A 135 -1.38 -21.80 0.33
C PRO A 135 -1.40 -21.06 1.67
N VAL A 136 -2.56 -20.66 2.11
CA VAL A 136 -2.76 -20.18 3.48
C VAL A 136 -2.63 -21.39 4.42
N SER A 137 -2.08 -21.21 5.62
CA SER A 137 -2.06 -22.27 6.62
C SER A 137 -3.48 -22.69 6.96
N ASP A 138 -3.68 -23.97 7.30
CA ASP A 138 -5.01 -24.48 7.69
C ASP A 138 -5.58 -23.81 8.95
N GLU A 139 -4.75 -23.04 9.63
CA GLU A 139 -5.05 -22.32 10.87
C GLU A 139 -5.90 -21.04 10.66
N PHE A 140 -5.85 -20.42 9.47
CA PHE A 140 -6.62 -19.21 9.19
C PHE A 140 -7.54 -19.41 8.00
N PRO A 141 -8.84 -19.06 8.12
CA PRO A 141 -9.78 -19.13 7.00
C PRO A 141 -9.31 -18.17 5.90
N LYS A 142 -9.24 -18.67 4.67
CA LYS A 142 -8.87 -17.88 3.48
C LYS A 142 -9.86 -16.73 3.31
N SER A 143 -9.33 -15.51 3.38
CA SER A 143 -10.10 -14.32 3.01
C SER A 143 -9.63 -13.85 1.63
N GLU A 144 -10.32 -14.30 0.56
CA GLU A 144 -10.01 -13.86 -0.80
C GLU A 144 -10.09 -12.33 -0.89
N LEU A 145 -9.03 -11.71 -1.39
CA LEU A 145 -9.02 -10.26 -1.63
C LEU A 145 -9.92 -9.89 -2.81
N PHE A 146 -9.97 -10.73 -3.84
CA PHE A 146 -10.70 -10.50 -5.09
C PHE A 146 -11.83 -11.52 -5.32
N PRO A 147 -12.88 -11.59 -4.47
CA PRO A 147 -13.95 -12.57 -4.61
C PRO A 147 -14.92 -12.20 -5.73
N GLY A 148 -15.49 -13.21 -6.40
CA GLY A 148 -16.62 -13.06 -7.33
C GLY A 148 -16.30 -12.13 -8.50
N GLN A 149 -17.09 -11.05 -8.63
CA GLN A 149 -16.94 -10.07 -9.73
C GLN A 149 -15.58 -9.36 -9.77
N TRP A 150 -14.84 -9.34 -8.65
CA TRP A 150 -13.53 -8.70 -8.61
C TRP A 150 -12.50 -9.42 -9.48
N LYS A 151 -12.66 -10.73 -9.73
CA LYS A 151 -11.79 -11.48 -10.63
C LYS A 151 -11.77 -10.88 -12.05
N SER A 152 -12.94 -10.53 -12.58
CA SER A 152 -13.03 -9.89 -13.90
C SER A 152 -12.50 -8.45 -13.89
N LYS A 153 -12.64 -7.73 -12.79
CA LYS A 153 -12.11 -6.36 -12.64
C LYS A 153 -10.58 -6.33 -12.53
N VAL A 154 -9.96 -7.34 -11.92
CA VAL A 154 -8.50 -7.51 -11.96
C VAL A 154 -8.03 -7.62 -13.42
N LEU A 155 -8.63 -8.52 -14.20
CA LEU A 155 -8.28 -8.68 -15.62
C LEU A 155 -8.52 -7.40 -16.45
N GLN A 156 -9.57 -6.62 -16.14
CA GLN A 156 -9.78 -5.32 -16.77
C GLN A 156 -8.62 -4.35 -16.48
N SER A 157 -8.12 -4.35 -15.23
CA SER A 157 -6.96 -3.52 -14.87
C SER A 157 -5.72 -3.91 -15.64
N ASP A 158 -5.50 -5.22 -15.86
CA ASP A 158 -4.35 -5.73 -16.59
C ASP A 158 -4.35 -5.30 -18.05
N ILE A 159 -5.52 -5.14 -18.66
CA ILE A 159 -5.64 -4.60 -20.04
C ILE A 159 -5.07 -3.17 -20.08
N GLY A 160 -5.41 -2.33 -19.12
CA GLY A 160 -4.87 -0.96 -19.03
C GLY A 160 -3.35 -0.95 -18.86
N ILE A 161 -2.84 -1.80 -17.96
CA ILE A 161 -1.40 -1.95 -17.74
C ILE A 161 -0.70 -2.44 -19.01
N ALA A 162 -1.23 -3.47 -19.65
CA ALA A 162 -0.67 -4.03 -20.89
C ALA A 162 -0.62 -3.00 -22.02
N ALA A 163 -1.64 -2.14 -22.14
CA ALA A 163 -1.66 -1.07 -23.14
C ALA A 163 -0.54 -0.04 -22.88
N VAL A 164 -0.37 0.40 -21.62
CA VAL A 164 0.70 1.35 -21.25
C VAL A 164 2.08 0.73 -21.44
N VAL A 165 2.29 -0.51 -20.98
CA VAL A 165 3.58 -1.22 -21.16
C VAL A 165 3.90 -1.37 -22.64
N SER A 166 2.92 -1.75 -23.47
CA SER A 166 3.10 -1.85 -24.93
C SER A 166 3.49 -0.50 -25.55
N GLY A 167 2.86 0.58 -25.13
CA GLY A 167 3.21 1.94 -25.54
C GLY A 167 4.64 2.33 -25.15
N LEU A 168 5.05 2.06 -23.92
CA LEU A 168 6.41 2.34 -23.42
C LEU A 168 7.47 1.50 -24.16
N LEU A 169 7.19 0.23 -24.43
CA LEU A 169 8.06 -0.63 -25.22
C LEU A 169 8.21 -0.11 -26.64
N THR A 170 7.10 0.22 -27.29
CA THR A 170 7.11 0.80 -28.65
C THR A 170 7.91 2.09 -28.70
N TRP A 171 7.68 2.98 -27.71
CA TRP A 171 8.47 4.20 -27.60
C TRP A 171 9.96 3.90 -27.42
N GLY A 172 10.31 2.96 -26.55
CA GLY A 172 11.69 2.53 -26.31
C GLY A 172 12.38 1.99 -27.56
N PHE A 173 11.69 1.17 -28.36
CA PHE A 173 12.21 0.66 -29.63
C PHE A 173 12.38 1.75 -30.68
N CYS A 174 11.47 2.72 -30.74
CA CYS A 174 11.54 3.79 -31.74
C CYS A 174 12.54 4.92 -31.37
N ASN A 175 12.69 5.24 -30.06
CA ASN A 175 13.40 6.43 -29.61
C ASN A 175 14.53 6.13 -28.61
N GLY A 176 14.71 4.88 -28.23
CA GLY A 176 15.71 4.43 -27.27
C GLY A 176 15.19 4.35 -25.83
N PHE A 177 15.54 3.26 -25.15
CA PHE A 177 15.11 2.98 -23.75
C PHE A 177 15.69 3.98 -22.74
N GLY A 178 16.81 4.63 -23.04
CA GLY A 178 17.35 5.70 -22.19
C GLY A 178 16.37 6.87 -22.04
N GLN A 179 15.65 7.21 -23.12
CA GLN A 179 14.63 8.26 -23.09
C GLN A 179 13.42 7.84 -22.26
N VAL A 180 12.96 6.59 -22.39
CA VAL A 180 11.87 6.04 -21.58
C VAL A 180 12.24 6.08 -20.09
N MET A 181 13.46 5.68 -19.76
CA MET A 181 13.93 5.72 -18.36
C MET A 181 14.03 7.15 -17.82
N ALA A 182 14.49 8.11 -18.61
CA ALA A 182 14.60 9.50 -18.18
C ALA A 182 13.23 10.16 -17.95
N ILE A 183 12.28 9.95 -18.87
CA ILE A 183 10.99 10.67 -18.88
C ILE A 183 9.92 9.94 -18.08
N TYR A 184 9.96 8.61 -18.05
CA TYR A 184 8.95 7.79 -17.37
C TYR A 184 9.53 7.00 -16.19
N GLY A 185 10.58 6.22 -16.38
CA GLY A 185 11.12 5.32 -15.36
C GLY A 185 11.64 6.05 -14.12
N GLY A 186 12.37 7.14 -14.29
CA GLY A 186 12.86 7.96 -13.18
C GLY A 186 11.72 8.55 -12.32
N PRO A 187 10.78 9.30 -12.90
CA PRO A 187 9.59 9.77 -12.19
C PRO A 187 8.77 8.66 -11.55
N TYR A 188 8.60 7.52 -12.23
CA TYR A 188 7.87 6.37 -11.71
C TYR A 188 8.49 5.82 -10.41
N ILE A 189 9.83 5.65 -10.39
CA ILE A 189 10.54 5.18 -9.19
C ILE A 189 10.37 6.18 -8.03
N ILE A 190 10.45 7.48 -8.32
CA ILE A 190 10.29 8.53 -7.29
C ILE A 190 8.86 8.51 -6.72
N ILE A 191 7.83 8.41 -7.57
CA ILE A 191 6.44 8.33 -7.13
C ILE A 191 6.22 7.10 -6.25
N ASN A 192 6.74 5.94 -6.64
CA ASN A 192 6.62 4.71 -5.87
C ASN A 192 7.34 4.81 -4.51
N ALA A 193 8.53 5.42 -4.49
CA ALA A 193 9.25 5.66 -3.24
C ALA A 193 8.45 6.56 -2.29
N TRP A 194 7.86 7.65 -2.80
CA TRP A 194 7.00 8.52 -2.01
C TRP A 194 5.74 7.80 -1.50
N LEU A 195 5.08 7.03 -2.35
CA LEU A 195 3.90 6.26 -1.95
C LEU A 195 4.22 5.30 -0.78
N VAL A 196 5.31 4.55 -0.91
CA VAL A 196 5.75 3.64 0.16
C VAL A 196 6.17 4.41 1.42
N LEU A 197 6.89 5.52 1.27
CA LEU A 197 7.33 6.33 2.41
C LEU A 197 6.16 6.85 3.22
N TYR A 198 5.16 7.45 2.56
CA TYR A 198 3.96 7.95 3.23
C TYR A 198 3.22 6.84 3.96
N THR A 199 2.85 5.79 3.25
CA THR A 199 2.07 4.70 3.84
C THR A 199 2.83 4.02 4.97
N TRP A 200 4.13 3.81 4.84
CA TRP A 200 4.95 3.23 5.89
C TRP A 200 4.98 4.11 7.15
N LEU A 201 5.27 5.40 7.00
CA LEU A 201 5.35 6.32 8.14
C LEU A 201 3.99 6.55 8.83
N GLN A 202 2.89 6.40 8.10
CA GLN A 202 1.53 6.61 8.63
C GLN A 202 0.93 5.37 9.32
N HIS A 203 1.51 4.19 9.09
CA HIS A 203 1.03 2.92 9.63
C HIS A 203 2.00 2.21 10.56
N THR A 204 3.25 2.66 10.65
CA THR A 204 4.26 1.97 11.44
C THR A 204 4.88 2.87 12.50
N ASN A 205 4.69 2.48 13.75
CA ASN A 205 5.38 3.03 14.91
C ASN A 205 5.35 1.96 16.02
N THR A 206 6.30 2.03 16.94
CA THR A 206 6.37 1.14 18.11
C THR A 206 5.14 1.26 19.01
N ASP A 207 4.48 2.41 19.02
CA ASP A 207 3.32 2.70 19.87
C ASP A 207 1.97 2.42 19.20
N VAL A 208 1.96 2.02 17.92
CA VAL A 208 0.73 1.66 17.21
C VAL A 208 0.28 0.26 17.61
N PRO A 209 -0.88 0.12 18.27
CA PRO A 209 -1.40 -1.19 18.62
C PRO A 209 -1.95 -1.91 17.39
N HIS A 210 -1.83 -3.22 17.40
CA HIS A 210 -2.49 -4.10 16.44
C HIS A 210 -3.46 -5.01 17.19
N PHE A 211 -4.61 -5.28 16.58
CA PHE A 211 -5.75 -5.91 17.23
C PHE A 211 -6.02 -7.31 16.67
N THR A 212 -6.41 -8.23 17.53
CA THR A 212 -6.97 -9.53 17.15
C THR A 212 -8.39 -9.37 16.62
N ASP A 213 -8.98 -10.43 16.06
CA ASP A 213 -10.35 -10.42 15.56
C ASP A 213 -11.40 -10.06 16.65
N GLU A 214 -11.14 -10.44 17.89
CA GLU A 214 -12.01 -10.14 19.03
C GLU A 214 -12.01 -8.67 19.44
N ASP A 215 -10.86 -8.02 19.34
CA ASP A 215 -10.66 -6.64 19.82
C ASP A 215 -10.75 -5.58 18.72
N HIS A 216 -10.65 -5.99 17.46
CA HIS A 216 -10.66 -5.08 16.32
C HIS A 216 -12.05 -4.45 16.11
N SER A 217 -12.02 -3.17 15.78
CA SER A 217 -13.15 -2.49 15.12
C SER A 217 -12.62 -1.48 14.11
N TYR A 218 -13.43 -1.16 13.10
CA TYR A 218 -13.08 -0.14 12.10
C TYR A 218 -12.59 1.16 12.74
N VAL A 219 -13.31 1.65 13.75
CA VAL A 219 -12.96 2.90 14.43
C VAL A 219 -11.64 2.78 15.19
N LYS A 220 -11.42 1.66 15.89
CA LYS A 220 -10.14 1.44 16.57
C LYS A 220 -8.98 1.41 15.57
N GLY A 221 -9.12 0.68 14.47
CA GLY A 221 -8.10 0.65 13.43
C GLY A 221 -7.80 2.02 12.85
N ALA A 222 -8.83 2.76 12.46
CA ALA A 222 -8.69 4.09 11.87
C ALA A 222 -8.02 5.10 12.81
N LEU A 223 -8.44 5.15 14.08
CA LEU A 223 -7.91 6.11 15.06
C LEU A 223 -6.49 5.80 15.55
N HIS A 224 -5.93 4.63 15.23
CA HIS A 224 -4.54 4.27 15.53
C HIS A 224 -3.64 4.34 14.29
N THR A 225 -4.07 5.02 13.24
CA THR A 225 -3.16 5.50 12.18
C THR A 225 -2.50 6.81 12.63
N ILE A 226 -1.50 7.28 11.89
CA ILE A 226 -0.64 8.37 12.35
C ILE A 226 -0.72 9.54 11.39
N ASP A 227 -1.02 10.73 11.92
CA ASP A 227 -0.74 11.99 11.26
C ASP A 227 0.71 12.38 11.50
N ARG A 228 1.45 12.65 10.42
CA ARG A 228 2.86 13.06 10.51
C ARG A 228 3.04 14.45 9.90
N PRO A 229 3.13 15.47 10.72
CA PRO A 229 3.56 16.80 10.28
C PRO A 229 5.04 16.73 9.87
N TYR A 230 5.38 17.42 8.79
CA TYR A 230 6.75 17.49 8.27
C TYR A 230 7.44 18.80 8.61
N ASP A 231 6.96 19.53 9.61
CA ASP A 231 7.34 20.90 9.97
C ASP A 231 8.87 21.09 10.11
N GLU A 232 9.56 20.09 10.67
CA GLU A 232 11.02 20.15 10.82
C GLU A 232 11.76 20.01 9.47
N LEU A 233 11.21 19.26 8.52
CA LEU A 233 11.79 19.01 7.19
C LEU A 233 11.26 19.98 6.14
N ASP A 234 10.12 20.60 6.42
CA ASP A 234 9.40 21.47 5.50
C ASP A 234 8.90 22.75 6.21
N PRO A 235 9.81 23.62 6.67
CA PRO A 235 9.44 24.83 7.42
C PRO A 235 8.57 25.81 6.62
N TRP A 236 8.41 25.61 5.33
CA TRP A 236 7.56 26.43 4.47
C TRP A 236 6.27 25.73 4.01
N GLY A 237 6.04 24.51 4.43
CA GLY A 237 4.85 23.74 4.09
C GLY A 237 4.76 23.34 2.60
N ALA A 238 5.89 23.31 1.88
CA ALA A 238 5.91 22.97 0.47
C ALA A 238 5.56 21.50 0.22
N ILE A 239 6.06 20.59 1.05
CA ILE A 239 5.73 19.17 0.97
C ILE A 239 4.25 18.97 1.26
N ASP A 240 3.76 19.57 2.34
CA ASP A 240 2.37 19.47 2.76
C ASP A 240 1.41 20.04 1.71
N PHE A 241 1.77 21.18 1.11
CA PHE A 241 1.02 21.78 0.00
C PHE A 241 1.03 20.90 -1.26
N LEU A 242 2.19 20.45 -1.71
CA LEU A 242 2.34 19.66 -2.94
C LEU A 242 1.69 18.28 -2.83
N HIS A 243 1.65 17.71 -1.63
CA HIS A 243 1.04 16.40 -1.37
C HIS A 243 -0.36 16.50 -0.78
N HIS A 244 -1.00 17.67 -0.88
CA HIS A 244 -2.39 17.86 -0.48
C HIS A 244 -2.67 17.47 0.98
N LYS A 245 -1.71 17.70 1.87
CA LYS A 245 -1.80 17.45 3.32
C LYS A 245 -2.05 15.98 3.70
N ILE A 246 -1.71 15.05 2.82
CA ILE A 246 -1.91 13.61 3.07
C ILE A 246 -1.14 13.14 4.29
N GLY A 247 -0.03 13.81 4.65
CA GLY A 247 0.76 13.51 5.84
C GLY A 247 0.06 13.89 7.14
N THR A 248 -0.65 15.01 7.16
CA THR A 248 -1.22 15.64 8.35
C THR A 248 -2.72 15.38 8.54
N THR A 249 -3.36 14.66 7.62
CA THR A 249 -4.81 14.36 7.65
C THR A 249 -5.11 12.87 7.44
N HIS A 250 -4.16 12.00 7.75
CA HIS A 250 -4.28 10.57 7.46
C HIS A 250 -5.27 9.85 8.38
N VAL A 251 -5.32 10.23 9.64
CA VAL A 251 -6.32 9.70 10.59
C VAL A 251 -7.73 10.05 10.14
N ALA A 252 -7.97 11.30 9.73
CA ALA A 252 -9.25 11.73 9.18
C ALA A 252 -9.60 10.96 7.91
N HIS A 253 -8.62 10.71 7.04
CA HIS A 253 -8.75 9.91 5.83
C HIS A 253 -9.14 8.45 6.12
N HIS A 254 -8.55 7.82 7.14
CA HIS A 254 -8.95 6.47 7.55
C HIS A 254 -10.31 6.43 8.22
N PHE A 255 -10.69 7.48 8.95
CA PHE A 255 -11.98 7.56 9.61
C PHE A 255 -13.13 7.74 8.62
N ASP A 256 -12.99 8.64 7.65
CA ASP A 256 -13.93 8.81 6.53
C ASP A 256 -13.20 9.17 5.23
N CYS A 257 -12.83 8.16 4.48
CA CYS A 257 -12.12 8.30 3.21
C CYS A 257 -12.92 9.01 2.10
N THR A 258 -14.18 9.38 2.34
CA THR A 258 -14.99 10.13 1.40
C THR A 258 -14.82 11.65 1.55
N ILE A 259 -14.15 12.11 2.61
CA ILE A 259 -13.82 13.51 2.80
C ILE A 259 -12.74 13.91 1.79
N PRO A 260 -12.97 14.89 0.93
CA PRO A 260 -11.93 15.42 0.04
C PRO A 260 -10.81 16.07 0.86
N HIS A 261 -9.57 15.96 0.39
CA HIS A 261 -8.39 16.47 1.11
C HIS A 261 -8.51 17.94 1.55
N TYR A 262 -9.14 18.80 0.73
CA TYR A 262 -9.34 20.22 1.04
C TYR A 262 -10.40 20.49 2.13
N HIS A 263 -11.04 19.45 2.66
CA HIS A 263 -11.97 19.50 3.80
C HIS A 263 -11.46 18.70 5.01
N ALA A 264 -10.40 17.92 4.88
CA ALA A 264 -9.93 17.01 5.93
C ALA A 264 -9.36 17.74 7.15
N GLU A 265 -8.99 19.03 7.03
CA GLU A 265 -8.51 19.86 8.14
C GLU A 265 -9.62 20.57 8.92
N LYS A 266 -10.88 20.50 8.47
CA LYS A 266 -12.03 21.18 9.07
C LYS A 266 -12.84 20.24 9.92
#